data_528f0e3abda78605f6532c4454127907
#
_entry.id   528f0e3abda78605f6532c4454127907
#
_cell.length_a   1.000
_cell.length_b   1.000
_cell.length_c   1.000
_cell.angle_alpha   90.00
_cell.angle_beta   90.00
_cell.angle_gamma   90.00
#
_symmetry.space_group_name_H-M   'P 1'
#
loop_
_entity.id
_entity.type
_entity.pdbx_description
1 polymer ?
#
loop_
_entity_poly.entity_id
_entity_poly.type
_entity_poly.pdbx_seq_one_letter_code
_entity_poly.pdbx_strand_id
1 'polypeptide(L)'
;MSKIHLVNEFVYIYKMKKLLFLTVFLLISGITNAQKVFTVEYASQADVKVFVIDYESRADLSIFKVDYESRAGKNDGNWFFVDYASRADKKIFFVDYASLADIIIFFTDYSSRAGWNKKEKIHLFY
;
A
#
# COMPACT_ATOMS: atom_id res chain seq x y z
N MET A 1 -39.60 -36.05 -15.26
CA MET A 1 -38.35 -36.31 -14.50
C MET A 1 -37.18 -35.54 -14.99
N SER A 2 -36.99 -35.39 -16.30
CA SER A 2 -35.88 -34.63 -16.89
C SER A 2 -35.87 -33.14 -16.46
N LYS A 3 -37.02 -32.49 -16.26
CA LYS A 3 -37.09 -31.08 -15.83
C LYS A 3 -36.60 -30.84 -14.40
N ILE A 4 -36.84 -31.75 -13.49
CA ILE A 4 -36.38 -31.66 -12.08
C ILE A 4 -34.89 -31.85 -12.02
N HIS A 5 -34.33 -32.76 -12.80
CA HIS A 5 -32.89 -32.98 -12.88
C HIS A 5 -32.16 -31.76 -13.44
N LEU A 6 -32.65 -31.12 -14.50
CA LEU A 6 -32.10 -29.90 -15.06
C LEU A 6 -32.11 -28.73 -14.07
N VAL A 7 -33.23 -28.54 -13.35
CA VAL A 7 -33.34 -27.48 -12.33
C VAL A 7 -32.30 -27.69 -11.21
N ASN A 8 -32.08 -28.91 -10.78
CA ASN A 8 -31.09 -29.23 -9.74
C ASN A 8 -29.66 -28.94 -10.23
N GLU A 9 -29.36 -29.24 -11.48
CA GLU A 9 -28.07 -28.90 -12.09
C GLU A 9 -27.86 -27.38 -12.18
N PHE A 10 -28.85 -26.62 -12.60
CA PHE A 10 -28.77 -25.15 -12.65
C PHE A 10 -28.56 -24.54 -11.26
N VAL A 11 -29.26 -24.99 -10.26
CA VAL A 11 -29.10 -24.55 -8.87
C VAL A 11 -27.70 -24.85 -8.35
N TYR A 12 -27.18 -26.04 -8.65
CA TYR A 12 -25.84 -26.45 -8.27
C TYR A 12 -24.76 -25.56 -8.91
N ILE A 13 -24.85 -25.29 -10.21
CA ILE A 13 -23.93 -24.41 -10.94
C ILE A 13 -23.99 -22.97 -10.38
N TYR A 14 -25.20 -22.46 -10.10
CA TYR A 14 -25.37 -21.13 -9.50
C TYR A 14 -24.68 -21.02 -8.14
N LYS A 15 -24.84 -22.01 -7.28
CA LYS A 15 -24.20 -22.06 -5.96
C LYS A 15 -22.68 -22.12 -6.08
N MET A 16 -22.16 -22.88 -7.01
CA MET A 16 -20.71 -22.96 -7.27
C MET A 16 -20.15 -21.63 -7.73
N LYS A 17 -20.80 -20.94 -8.67
CA LYS A 17 -20.38 -19.62 -9.16
C LYS A 17 -20.40 -18.58 -8.06
N LYS A 18 -21.41 -18.58 -7.21
CA LYS A 18 -21.53 -17.67 -6.07
C LYS A 18 -20.40 -17.91 -5.06
N LEU A 19 -20.09 -19.16 -4.76
CA LEU A 19 -19.00 -19.53 -3.85
C LEU A 19 -17.64 -19.10 -4.41
N LEU A 20 -17.42 -19.34 -5.70
CA LEU A 20 -16.19 -18.93 -6.38
C LEU A 20 -16.01 -17.41 -6.37
N PHE A 21 -17.08 -16.65 -6.62
CA PHE A 21 -17.08 -15.19 -6.55
C PHE A 21 -16.73 -14.66 -5.16
N LEU A 22 -17.30 -15.25 -4.10
CA LEU A 22 -16.99 -14.92 -2.72
C LEU A 22 -15.53 -15.21 -2.38
N THR A 23 -14.99 -16.33 -2.83
CA THR A 23 -13.59 -16.70 -2.63
C THR A 23 -12.65 -15.71 -3.29
N VAL A 24 -12.91 -15.33 -4.53
CA VAL A 24 -12.14 -14.34 -5.28
C VAL A 24 -12.21 -12.97 -4.58
N PHE A 25 -13.39 -12.55 -4.12
CA PHE A 25 -13.58 -11.30 -3.39
C PHE A 25 -12.78 -11.27 -2.08
N LEU A 26 -12.77 -12.36 -1.32
CA LEU A 26 -11.98 -12.49 -0.09
C LEU A 26 -10.47 -12.43 -0.37
N LEU A 27 -10.01 -13.05 -1.46
CA LEU A 27 -8.61 -12.98 -1.88
C LEU A 27 -8.20 -11.55 -2.26
N ILE A 28 -9.06 -10.81 -2.95
CA ILE A 28 -8.82 -9.41 -3.32
C ILE A 28 -8.80 -8.52 -2.07
N SER A 29 -9.72 -8.74 -1.12
CA SER A 29 -9.76 -7.96 0.13
C SER A 29 -8.56 -8.24 1.05
N GLY A 30 -7.93 -9.42 0.92
CA GLY A 30 -6.69 -9.78 1.63
C GLY A 30 -5.44 -9.08 1.12
N ILE A 31 -5.49 -8.44 -0.07
CA ILE A 31 -4.39 -7.70 -0.69
C ILE A 31 -4.52 -6.18 -0.39
N THR A 32 -5.01 -5.81 0.79
CA THR A 32 -4.98 -4.40 1.20
C THR A 32 -3.57 -4.07 1.67
N ASN A 33 -2.79 -3.45 0.79
CA ASN A 33 -1.45 -2.99 1.09
C ASN A 33 -1.53 -1.76 2.00
N ALA A 34 -1.60 -1.99 3.31
CA ALA A 34 -1.33 -0.95 4.28
C ALA A 34 0.13 -0.54 4.13
N GLN A 35 0.45 0.75 4.06
CA GLN A 35 1.82 1.21 3.90
C GLN A 35 2.58 1.14 5.23
N LYS A 36 3.02 -0.05 5.55
CA LYS A 36 3.93 -0.30 6.67
C LYS A 36 5.35 -0.17 6.18
N VAL A 37 6.10 0.75 6.74
CA VAL A 37 7.47 1.04 6.32
C VAL A 37 8.46 0.78 7.45
N PHE A 38 9.61 0.28 7.08
CA PHE A 38 10.74 0.06 8.00
C PHE A 38 11.95 0.82 7.48
N THR A 39 12.61 1.56 8.36
CA THR A 39 13.82 2.30 8.03
C THR A 39 15.03 1.42 8.23
N VAL A 40 15.77 1.18 7.14
CA VAL A 40 17.01 0.38 7.15
C VAL A 40 18.23 1.26 7.39
N GLU A 41 19.31 0.66 7.90
CA GLU A 41 20.56 1.37 8.22
C GLU A 41 21.47 1.55 7.01
N TYR A 42 21.30 0.73 5.96
CA TYR A 42 22.16 0.73 4.79
C TYR A 42 21.33 0.81 3.51
N ALA A 43 21.79 1.65 2.58
CA ALA A 43 21.12 1.84 1.29
C ALA A 43 20.92 0.52 0.53
N SER A 44 21.85 -0.41 0.63
CA SER A 44 21.78 -1.72 -0.03
C SER A 44 20.62 -2.60 0.42
N GLN A 45 20.04 -2.31 1.60
CA GLN A 45 18.92 -3.06 2.17
C GLN A 45 17.57 -2.45 1.82
N ALA A 46 17.56 -1.26 1.21
CA ALA A 46 16.33 -0.51 0.95
C ALA A 46 15.64 -0.94 -0.35
N ASP A 47 14.31 -0.94 -0.32
CA ASP A 47 13.50 -1.02 -1.53
C ASP A 47 13.40 0.35 -2.20
N VAL A 48 13.37 1.42 -1.40
CA VAL A 48 13.23 2.80 -1.88
C VAL A 48 14.15 3.71 -1.08
N LYS A 49 14.92 4.54 -1.78
CA LYS A 49 15.73 5.60 -1.18
C LYS A 49 14.93 6.88 -1.13
N VAL A 50 14.89 7.52 0.02
CA VAL A 50 13.96 8.61 0.33
C VAL A 50 14.75 9.85 0.77
N PHE A 51 14.45 10.99 0.18
CA PHE A 51 14.92 12.29 0.64
C PHE A 51 13.76 13.09 1.24
N VAL A 52 13.96 13.64 2.43
CA VAL A 52 12.96 14.46 3.12
C VAL A 52 13.22 15.93 2.80
N ILE A 53 12.22 16.61 2.25
CA ILE A 53 12.27 18.02 1.89
C ILE A 53 11.39 18.84 2.82
N ASP A 54 11.77 20.11 3.02
CA ASP A 54 11.05 21.03 3.91
C ASP A 54 9.89 21.78 3.24
N TYR A 55 9.75 21.62 1.93
CA TYR A 55 8.72 22.31 1.15
C TYR A 55 7.79 21.31 0.49
N GLU A 56 6.50 21.34 0.88
CA GLU A 56 5.48 20.42 0.36
C GLU A 56 5.34 20.49 -1.16
N SER A 57 5.43 21.71 -1.74
CA SER A 57 5.28 21.94 -3.18
C SER A 57 6.33 21.23 -4.04
N ARG A 58 7.46 20.86 -3.44
CA ARG A 58 8.57 20.19 -4.14
C ARG A 58 8.62 18.69 -3.91
N ALA A 59 7.75 18.19 -3.05
CA ALA A 59 7.71 16.74 -2.75
C ALA A 59 6.93 15.97 -3.81
N ASP A 60 7.37 14.76 -4.07
CA ASP A 60 6.63 13.80 -4.90
C ASP A 60 5.42 13.25 -4.13
N LEU A 61 5.59 13.08 -2.82
CA LEU A 61 4.61 12.45 -1.94
C LEU A 61 4.62 13.14 -0.58
N SER A 62 3.45 13.55 -0.11
CA SER A 62 3.25 14.05 1.24
C SER A 62 2.87 12.91 2.16
N ILE A 63 3.63 12.75 3.26
CA ILE A 63 3.49 11.65 4.21
C ILE A 63 2.89 12.16 5.50
N PHE A 64 1.85 11.48 5.95
CA PHE A 64 1.34 11.60 7.32
C PHE A 64 1.67 10.33 8.07
N LYS A 65 2.40 10.47 9.18
CA LYS A 65 2.72 9.35 10.08
C LYS A 65 1.49 9.00 10.90
N VAL A 66 0.98 7.80 10.74
CA VAL A 66 -0.14 7.32 11.56
C VAL A 66 0.38 6.61 12.81
N ASP A 67 -0.37 6.74 13.91
CA ASP A 67 0.01 6.16 15.21
C ASP A 67 -0.36 4.69 15.33
N TYR A 68 -1.28 4.22 14.50
CA TYR A 68 -1.79 2.86 14.55
C TYR A 68 -1.72 2.21 13.16
N GLU A 69 -1.34 0.94 13.12
CA GLU A 69 -1.26 0.15 11.89
C GLU A 69 -2.59 0.16 11.10
N SER A 70 -3.72 0.11 11.81
CA SER A 70 -5.05 0.14 11.21
C SER A 70 -5.35 1.42 10.42
N ARG A 71 -4.60 2.49 10.65
CA ARG A 71 -4.74 3.77 9.94
C ARG A 71 -3.77 3.91 8.77
N ALA A 72 -2.86 2.96 8.60
CA ALA A 72 -1.98 2.94 7.45
C ALA A 72 -2.81 2.81 6.17
N GLY A 73 -2.52 3.67 5.20
CA GLY A 73 -3.29 3.73 3.96
C GLY A 73 -2.78 2.78 2.89
N LYS A 74 -3.50 2.79 1.77
CA LYS A 74 -3.15 2.02 0.56
C LYS A 74 -2.40 2.95 -0.37
N ASN A 75 -1.09 3.09 -0.25
CA ASN A 75 -0.29 3.95 -1.13
C ASN A 75 -0.89 5.37 -1.28
N ASP A 76 -1.38 5.94 -0.19
CA ASP A 76 -2.03 7.25 -0.13
C ASP A 76 -1.29 8.26 0.76
N GLY A 77 -0.06 7.94 1.15
CA GLY A 77 0.76 8.79 1.99
C GLY A 77 0.57 8.59 3.50
N ASN A 78 -0.35 7.75 3.91
CA ASN A 78 -0.50 7.40 5.33
C ASN A 78 0.41 6.22 5.66
N TRP A 79 1.51 6.51 6.33
CA TRP A 79 2.54 5.51 6.65
C TRP A 79 2.53 5.17 8.12
N PHE A 80 2.61 3.86 8.40
CA PHE A 80 2.89 3.34 9.72
C PHE A 80 4.31 2.79 9.76
N PHE A 81 5.14 3.31 10.66
CA PHE A 81 6.52 2.86 10.83
C PHE A 81 6.55 1.66 11.76
N VAL A 82 7.04 0.52 11.25
CA VAL A 82 7.15 -0.73 12.01
C VAL A 82 8.53 -0.87 12.62
N ASP A 83 8.62 -1.64 13.71
CA ASP A 83 9.86 -1.86 14.47
C ASP A 83 10.73 -2.98 13.87
N TYR A 84 10.17 -3.80 12.99
CA TYR A 84 10.85 -4.96 12.41
C TYR A 84 10.69 -4.99 10.90
N ALA A 85 11.79 -5.26 10.19
CA ALA A 85 11.80 -5.36 8.74
C ALA A 85 10.81 -6.42 8.20
N SER A 86 10.63 -7.52 8.93
CA SER A 86 9.74 -8.61 8.55
C SER A 86 8.26 -8.21 8.48
N ARG A 87 7.89 -7.10 9.13
CA ARG A 87 6.51 -6.59 9.16
C ARG A 87 6.26 -5.49 8.13
N ALA A 88 7.29 -5.03 7.45
CA ALA A 88 7.19 -3.91 6.52
C ALA A 88 6.72 -4.35 5.14
N ASP A 89 5.91 -3.51 4.51
CA ASP A 89 5.58 -3.62 3.09
C ASP A 89 6.73 -3.08 2.24
N LYS A 90 7.39 -2.02 2.72
CA LYS A 90 8.54 -1.39 2.07
C LYS A 90 9.62 -1.04 3.08
N LYS A 91 10.86 -1.31 2.71
CA LYS A 91 12.04 -0.89 3.44
C LYS A 91 12.58 0.38 2.79
N ILE A 92 12.77 1.42 3.60
CA ILE A 92 13.24 2.71 3.12
C ILE A 92 14.59 3.06 3.73
N PHE A 93 15.39 3.80 2.98
CA PHE A 93 16.63 4.39 3.45
C PHE A 93 16.61 5.89 3.21
N PHE A 94 16.84 6.67 4.26
CA PHE A 94 16.90 8.12 4.16
C PHE A 94 18.27 8.56 3.63
N VAL A 95 18.26 9.27 2.51
CA VAL A 95 19.49 9.83 1.91
C VAL A 95 19.64 11.29 2.27
N ASP A 96 20.89 11.77 2.26
CA ASP A 96 21.22 13.14 2.63
C ASP A 96 21.05 14.15 1.49
N TYR A 97 20.96 13.67 0.25
CA TYR A 97 20.87 14.50 -0.94
C TYR A 97 19.74 14.02 -1.85
N ALA A 98 18.97 14.98 -2.38
CA ALA A 98 17.85 14.68 -3.29
C ALA A 98 18.31 13.91 -4.54
N SER A 99 19.52 14.17 -5.01
CA SER A 99 20.08 13.50 -6.21
C SER A 99 20.29 11.99 -6.02
N LEU A 100 20.36 11.51 -4.77
CA LEU A 100 20.55 10.11 -4.45
C LEU A 100 19.20 9.39 -4.17
N ALA A 101 18.11 10.13 -4.13
CA ALA A 101 16.79 9.58 -3.76
C ALA A 101 16.06 9.03 -4.97
N ASP A 102 15.28 7.97 -4.72
CA ASP A 102 14.28 7.47 -5.67
C ASP A 102 13.02 8.33 -5.60
N ILE A 103 12.72 8.89 -4.43
CA ILE A 103 11.54 9.70 -4.17
C ILE A 103 11.86 10.82 -3.18
N ILE A 104 11.20 11.96 -3.37
CA ILE A 104 11.27 13.10 -2.45
C ILE A 104 9.96 13.18 -1.70
N ILE A 105 10.03 13.17 -0.36
CA ILE A 105 8.86 13.20 0.51
C ILE A 105 8.84 14.44 1.39
N PHE A 106 7.64 14.82 1.80
CA PHE A 106 7.39 15.85 2.80
C PHE A 106 6.53 15.26 3.90
N PHE A 107 6.91 15.45 5.16
CA PHE A 107 6.10 15.03 6.31
C PHE A 107 5.11 16.14 6.65
N THR A 108 3.83 15.84 6.52
CA THR A 108 2.75 16.76 6.88
C THR A 108 2.18 16.40 8.26
N ASP A 109 1.72 17.43 8.98
CA ASP A 109 1.06 17.26 10.27
C ASP A 109 -0.45 17.00 10.11
N TYR A 110 -0.96 17.04 8.89
CA TYR A 110 -2.37 16.90 8.59
C TYR A 110 -2.65 15.71 7.70
N SER A 111 -3.46 14.76 8.18
CA SER A 111 -3.84 13.57 7.40
C SER A 111 -4.54 13.93 6.10
N SER A 112 -5.28 15.04 6.06
CA SER A 112 -5.97 15.52 4.87
C SER A 112 -5.04 15.96 3.75
N ARG A 113 -3.76 16.23 4.06
CA ARG A 113 -2.74 16.63 3.08
C ARG A 113 -1.87 15.49 2.61
N ALA A 114 -2.00 14.30 3.21
CA ALA A 114 -1.27 13.12 2.76
C ALA A 114 -1.67 12.75 1.34
N GLY A 115 -0.70 12.32 0.55
CA GLY A 115 -0.97 11.83 -0.79
C GLY A 115 0.08 12.22 -1.82
N TRP A 116 -0.11 11.68 -3.01
CA TRP A 116 0.80 11.89 -4.13
C TRP A 116 0.59 13.27 -4.76
N ASN A 117 1.68 14.03 -4.84
CA ASN A 117 1.74 15.29 -5.58
C ASN A 117 2.16 15.03 -7.03
N LYS A 118 3.01 14.02 -7.24
CA LYS A 118 3.48 13.58 -8.56
C LYS A 118 3.26 12.08 -8.70
N LYS A 119 2.32 11.70 -9.55
CA LYS A 119 1.88 10.30 -9.71
C LYS A 119 2.87 9.42 -10.48
N GLU A 120 3.90 9.98 -11.06
CA GLU A 120 4.89 9.26 -11.87
C GLU A 120 5.62 8.17 -11.09
N LYS A 121 5.80 8.39 -9.78
CA LYS A 121 6.54 7.48 -8.89
C LYS A 121 5.67 6.61 -8.00
N ILE A 122 4.36 6.60 -8.23
CA ILE A 122 3.40 5.85 -7.41
C ILE A 122 3.72 4.34 -7.37
N HIS A 123 4.31 3.81 -8.43
CA HIS A 123 4.67 2.40 -8.55
C HIS A 123 5.72 1.95 -7.54
N LEU A 124 6.50 2.86 -6.97
CA LEU A 124 7.55 2.52 -6.00
C LEU A 124 6.98 1.94 -4.70
N PHE A 125 5.70 2.21 -4.42
CA PHE A 125 5.03 1.76 -3.20
C PHE A 125 3.90 0.75 -3.45
N TYR A 126 3.91 0.13 -4.60
CA TYR A 126 3.05 -1.03 -4.85
C TYR A 126 3.73 -2.33 -4.44
#